data_6c2e8d86d034390cace51918791a325f
#
_entry.id   6c2e8d86d034390cace51918791a325f
#
_cell.length_a   1.000
_cell.length_b   1.000
_cell.length_c   1.000
_cell.angle_alpha   90.00
_cell.angle_beta   90.00
_cell.angle_gamma   90.00
#
_symmetry.space_group_name_H-M   'P 1'
#
loop_
_entity.id
_entity.type
_entity.pdbx_description
1 polymer ?
#
loop_
_entity_poly.entity_id
_entity_poly.type
_entity_poly.pdbx_seq_one_letter_code
_entity_poly.pdbx_strand_id
1 'polypeptide(L)'
;MKDTLLFSVIIPTYNRAKLLARAINSVIAQQESDWELIIVDDGSTDKTFQVVQKYLRTNKNIRYLRKRNEGPSKARNKGARSAKGKFVTFLDSDDEYMSNHLSLRRKAINQKPSLSFLYGNFKTKGSQYVPDKYDVSRLIHVSKVVSVGTFAIKRDLFLKLKGFKSIYSEDSDLLKRARKIGVKPYKIKTATYIYHNTTPGSVTRKIYKQSKTA
;
A
#
# COMPACT_ATOMS: atom_id res chain seq x y z
N MET A 1 16.84 4.26 25.02
CA MET A 1 16.54 4.77 23.65
C MET A 1 15.15 4.26 23.31
N LYS A 2 14.20 5.13 22.91
CA LYS A 2 12.88 4.65 22.42
C LYS A 2 13.14 3.84 21.15
N ASP A 3 12.84 2.54 21.18
CA ASP A 3 12.97 1.70 20.00
C ASP A 3 12.13 2.29 18.86
N THR A 4 12.80 2.64 17.77
CA THR A 4 12.13 3.18 16.59
C THR A 4 11.30 2.07 15.98
N LEU A 5 9.99 2.26 15.82
CA LEU A 5 9.11 1.29 15.16
C LEU A 5 9.69 0.78 13.85
N LEU A 6 9.55 -0.51 13.56
CA LEU A 6 10.06 -1.06 12.31
C LEU A 6 9.18 -0.70 11.13
N PHE A 7 7.85 -0.84 11.26
CA PHE A 7 6.93 -0.63 10.14
C PHE A 7 5.92 0.47 10.42
N SER A 8 5.66 1.32 9.43
CA SER A 8 4.45 2.13 9.34
C SER A 8 3.63 1.62 8.16
N VAL A 9 2.49 1.00 8.45
CA VAL A 9 1.51 0.59 7.44
C VAL A 9 0.63 1.79 7.10
N ILE A 10 0.47 2.11 5.83
CA ILE A 10 -0.30 3.26 5.35
C ILE A 10 -1.48 2.76 4.53
N ILE A 11 -2.70 3.10 4.95
CA ILE A 11 -3.93 2.81 4.22
C ILE A 11 -4.51 4.13 3.69
N PRO A 12 -4.41 4.42 2.38
CA PRO A 12 -5.19 5.50 1.77
C PRO A 12 -6.66 5.05 1.66
N THR A 13 -7.60 5.91 2.01
CA THR A 13 -9.03 5.60 1.90
C THR A 13 -9.83 6.79 1.38
N TYR A 14 -10.85 6.51 0.57
CA TYR A 14 -11.83 7.48 0.11
C TYR A 14 -13.16 6.79 -0.19
N ASN A 15 -14.20 7.09 0.58
CA ASN A 15 -15.52 6.47 0.46
C ASN A 15 -15.47 4.93 0.42
N ARG A 16 -14.89 4.32 1.48
CA ARG A 16 -14.66 2.87 1.59
C ARG A 16 -15.22 2.27 2.88
N ALA A 17 -16.28 2.85 3.46
CA ALA A 17 -16.87 2.39 4.72
C ALA A 17 -17.16 0.87 4.76
N LYS A 18 -17.59 0.27 3.63
CA LYS A 18 -17.91 -1.16 3.54
C LYS A 18 -16.70 -2.09 3.45
N LEU A 19 -15.53 -1.59 3.06
CA LEU A 19 -14.35 -2.41 2.73
C LEU A 19 -13.20 -2.22 3.72
N LEU A 20 -13.06 -1.01 4.27
CA LEU A 20 -11.93 -0.60 5.07
C LEU A 20 -11.69 -1.48 6.31
N ALA A 21 -12.76 -2.01 6.92
CA ALA A 21 -12.64 -2.90 8.08
C ALA A 21 -11.79 -4.15 7.78
N ARG A 22 -11.91 -4.74 6.59
CA ARG A 22 -11.11 -5.88 6.16
C ARG A 22 -9.62 -5.54 6.13
N ALA A 23 -9.27 -4.41 5.51
CA ALA A 23 -7.89 -3.95 5.43
C ALA A 23 -7.31 -3.71 6.83
N ILE A 24 -8.02 -2.99 7.71
CA ILE A 24 -7.57 -2.72 9.09
C ILE A 24 -7.38 -4.03 9.87
N ASN A 25 -8.36 -4.94 9.83
CA ASN A 25 -8.27 -6.22 10.54
C ASN A 25 -7.09 -7.07 10.06
N SER A 26 -6.75 -7.02 8.76
CA SER A 26 -5.60 -7.74 8.24
C SER A 26 -4.24 -7.21 8.74
N VAL A 27 -4.19 -5.93 9.14
CA VAL A 27 -3.01 -5.34 9.81
C VAL A 27 -2.98 -5.72 11.30
N ILE A 28 -4.12 -5.69 11.97
CA ILE A 28 -4.21 -6.09 13.39
C ILE A 28 -3.84 -7.58 13.56
N ALA A 29 -4.17 -8.43 12.58
CA ALA A 29 -3.89 -9.86 12.58
C ALA A 29 -2.44 -10.20 12.19
N GLN A 30 -1.53 -9.23 12.05
CA GLN A 30 -0.14 -9.53 11.71
C GLN A 30 0.58 -10.24 12.86
N GLN A 31 1.40 -11.25 12.54
CA GLN A 31 2.29 -11.94 13.48
C GLN A 31 3.43 -11.03 14.00
N GLU A 32 3.75 -10.01 13.26
CA GLU A 32 4.67 -8.96 13.64
C GLU A 32 3.93 -7.91 14.45
N SER A 33 4.47 -7.49 15.60
CA SER A 33 3.84 -6.51 16.50
C SER A 33 4.46 -5.11 16.43
N ASP A 34 5.64 -4.98 15.83
CA ASP A 34 6.41 -3.72 15.79
C ASP A 34 5.98 -2.85 14.60
N TRP A 35 4.73 -2.39 14.66
CA TRP A 35 4.12 -1.55 13.62
C TRP A 35 3.20 -0.46 14.19
N GLU A 36 3.04 0.60 13.43
CA GLU A 36 1.90 1.52 13.52
C GLU A 36 1.07 1.43 12.23
N LEU A 37 -0.23 1.74 12.33
CA LEU A 37 -1.14 1.88 11.21
C LEU A 37 -1.57 3.35 11.06
N ILE A 38 -1.37 3.91 9.87
CA ILE A 38 -1.78 5.27 9.53
C ILE A 38 -2.85 5.19 8.45
N ILE A 39 -4.10 5.47 8.82
CA ILE A 39 -5.22 5.57 7.89
C ILE A 39 -5.30 7.01 7.40
N VAL A 40 -5.13 7.22 6.11
CA VAL A 40 -5.19 8.54 5.49
C VAL A 40 -6.47 8.66 4.68
N ASP A 41 -7.45 9.37 5.25
CA ASP A 41 -8.72 9.65 4.62
C ASP A 41 -8.58 10.84 3.66
N ASP A 42 -8.76 10.56 2.39
CA ASP A 42 -8.67 11.52 1.30
C ASP A 42 -9.99 12.28 1.07
N GLY A 43 -10.64 12.70 2.16
CA GLY A 43 -11.84 13.56 2.13
C GLY A 43 -13.15 12.78 1.96
N SER A 44 -13.29 11.60 2.60
CA SER A 44 -14.52 10.81 2.54
C SER A 44 -15.75 11.58 3.01
N THR A 45 -16.89 11.31 2.36
CA THR A 45 -18.20 11.87 2.67
C THR A 45 -19.20 10.81 3.16
N ASP A 46 -18.81 9.53 3.10
CA ASP A 46 -19.58 8.39 3.60
C ASP A 46 -19.24 8.08 5.08
N LYS A 47 -19.69 6.93 5.56
CA LYS A 47 -19.44 6.46 6.94
C LYS A 47 -18.02 5.94 7.21
N THR A 48 -17.02 6.27 6.35
CA THR A 48 -15.63 5.79 6.51
C THR A 48 -15.05 6.18 7.87
N PHE A 49 -15.24 7.42 8.32
CA PHE A 49 -14.74 7.85 9.64
C PHE A 49 -15.36 7.07 10.80
N GLN A 50 -16.68 6.80 10.76
CA GLN A 50 -17.36 6.02 11.81
C GLN A 50 -16.79 4.59 11.92
N VAL A 51 -16.38 4.00 10.78
CA VAL A 51 -15.68 2.71 10.79
C VAL A 51 -14.34 2.83 11.50
N VAL A 52 -13.51 3.81 11.14
CA VAL A 52 -12.18 4.01 11.73
C VAL A 52 -12.25 4.30 13.22
N GLN A 53 -13.23 5.10 13.67
CA GLN A 53 -13.41 5.51 15.05
C GLN A 53 -13.49 4.33 16.03
N LYS A 54 -14.09 3.21 15.60
CA LYS A 54 -14.17 1.99 16.41
C LYS A 54 -12.77 1.42 16.73
N TYR A 55 -11.87 1.44 15.77
CA TYR A 55 -10.50 0.95 15.91
C TYR A 55 -9.60 1.90 16.70
N LEU A 56 -9.78 3.21 16.56
CA LEU A 56 -9.02 4.20 17.32
C LEU A 56 -9.25 4.10 18.82
N ARG A 57 -10.45 3.68 19.26
CA ARG A 57 -10.79 3.50 20.68
C ARG A 57 -10.05 2.34 21.35
N THR A 58 -9.72 1.31 20.58
CA THR A 58 -9.19 0.04 21.09
C THR A 58 -7.72 -0.22 20.75
N ASN A 59 -7.13 0.58 19.83
CA ASN A 59 -5.77 0.34 19.33
C ASN A 59 -4.95 1.63 19.35
N LYS A 60 -4.03 1.75 20.30
CA LYS A 60 -3.17 2.95 20.46
C LYS A 60 -2.15 3.13 19.31
N ASN A 61 -1.83 2.09 18.57
CA ASN A 61 -0.91 2.12 17.42
C ASN A 61 -1.61 2.43 16.08
N ILE A 62 -2.93 2.73 16.10
CA ILE A 62 -3.67 3.19 14.92
C ILE A 62 -3.85 4.71 14.99
N ARG A 63 -3.56 5.37 13.88
CA ARG A 63 -3.69 6.83 13.72
C ARG A 63 -4.56 7.14 12.50
N TYR A 64 -5.33 8.20 12.57
CA TYR A 64 -6.18 8.69 11.49
C TYR A 64 -5.75 10.10 11.10
N LEU A 65 -5.59 10.31 9.81
CA LEU A 65 -5.30 11.62 9.20
C LEU A 65 -6.34 11.89 8.12
N ARG A 66 -6.95 13.08 8.14
CA ARG A 66 -7.86 13.51 7.08
C ARG A 66 -7.22 14.62 6.26
N LYS A 67 -7.55 14.67 4.97
CA LYS A 67 -7.14 15.72 4.06
C LYS A 67 -8.23 15.97 2.99
N ARG A 68 -8.12 17.05 2.24
CA ARG A 68 -8.92 17.26 1.03
C ARG A 68 -8.58 16.18 -0.01
N ASN A 69 -9.56 15.79 -0.83
CA ASN A 69 -9.37 14.78 -1.88
C ASN A 69 -8.38 15.27 -2.93
N GLU A 70 -7.29 14.50 -3.10
CA GLU A 70 -6.23 14.75 -4.09
C GLU A 70 -5.70 13.42 -4.67
N GLY A 71 -6.36 12.30 -4.38
CA GLY A 71 -6.04 10.98 -4.89
C GLY A 71 -5.10 10.16 -4.02
N PRO A 72 -5.05 8.83 -4.31
CA PRO A 72 -4.39 7.85 -3.45
C PRO A 72 -2.88 8.06 -3.31
N SER A 73 -2.18 8.49 -4.37
CA SER A 73 -0.73 8.76 -4.32
C SER A 73 -0.40 9.87 -3.32
N LYS A 74 -1.20 10.96 -3.31
CA LYS A 74 -1.04 12.06 -2.35
C LYS A 74 -1.36 11.62 -0.92
N ALA A 75 -2.38 10.77 -0.74
CA ALA A 75 -2.72 10.21 0.56
C ALA A 75 -1.60 9.31 1.10
N ARG A 76 -1.06 8.38 0.29
CA ARG A 76 0.09 7.55 0.67
C ARG A 76 1.31 8.41 1.05
N ASN A 77 1.61 9.45 0.26
CA ASN A 77 2.72 10.36 0.53
C ASN A 77 2.53 11.13 1.86
N LYS A 78 1.30 11.56 2.18
CA LYS A 78 0.99 12.20 3.48
C LYS A 78 1.23 11.23 4.63
N GLY A 79 0.77 9.99 4.53
CA GLY A 79 1.00 8.94 5.51
C GLY A 79 2.49 8.68 5.73
N ALA A 80 3.26 8.54 4.65
CA ALA A 80 4.70 8.29 4.74
C ALA A 80 5.49 9.44 5.40
N ARG A 81 5.09 10.69 5.16
CA ARG A 81 5.69 11.84 5.87
C ARG A 81 5.40 11.82 7.37
N SER A 82 4.22 11.37 7.77
CA SER A 82 3.79 11.28 9.17
C SER A 82 4.23 9.99 9.88
N ALA A 83 4.86 9.07 9.14
CA ALA A 83 5.30 7.76 9.61
C ALA A 83 6.46 7.90 10.62
N LYS A 84 6.47 7.00 11.63
CA LYS A 84 7.54 6.88 12.65
C LYS A 84 8.40 5.64 12.42
N GLY A 85 7.89 4.65 11.68
CA GLY A 85 8.59 3.41 11.40
C GLY A 85 9.77 3.59 10.45
N LYS A 86 10.78 2.75 10.61
CA LYS A 86 11.98 2.70 9.76
C LYS A 86 11.62 2.36 8.31
N PHE A 87 10.62 1.53 8.11
CA PHE A 87 10.08 1.16 6.80
C PHE A 87 8.63 1.60 6.68
N VAL A 88 8.26 2.18 5.54
CA VAL A 88 6.88 2.42 5.14
C VAL A 88 6.41 1.29 4.24
N THR A 89 5.19 0.82 4.46
CA THR A 89 4.51 -0.18 3.64
C THR A 89 3.07 0.29 3.39
N PHE A 90 2.42 -0.21 2.35
CA PHE A 90 1.16 0.33 1.88
C PHE A 90 0.13 -0.78 1.71
N LEU A 91 -1.10 -0.52 2.09
CA LEU A 91 -2.22 -1.43 1.92
C LEU A 91 -3.41 -0.65 1.36
N ASP A 92 -3.95 -1.07 0.23
CA ASP A 92 -5.14 -0.44 -0.32
C ASP A 92 -6.38 -0.80 0.51
N SER A 93 -7.30 0.15 0.66
CA SER A 93 -8.45 0.04 1.56
C SER A 93 -9.46 -1.04 1.18
N ASP A 94 -9.32 -1.63 -0.01
CA ASP A 94 -10.12 -2.74 -0.54
C ASP A 94 -9.36 -4.08 -0.61
N ASP A 95 -8.12 -4.13 -0.13
CA ASP A 95 -7.27 -5.31 -0.14
C ASP A 95 -6.98 -5.83 1.27
N GLU A 96 -6.10 -6.84 1.39
CA GLU A 96 -5.72 -7.41 2.68
C GLU A 96 -4.29 -7.98 2.68
N TYR A 97 -3.64 -7.97 3.82
CA TYR A 97 -2.42 -8.70 4.09
C TYR A 97 -2.73 -10.11 4.61
N MET A 98 -1.91 -11.10 4.26
CA MET A 98 -1.84 -12.35 5.01
C MET A 98 -1.11 -12.11 6.34
N SER A 99 -1.41 -12.88 7.38
CA SER A 99 -0.89 -12.67 8.74
C SER A 99 0.65 -12.63 8.85
N ASN A 100 1.35 -13.26 7.93
CA ASN A 100 2.81 -13.30 7.86
C ASN A 100 3.44 -12.22 6.93
N HIS A 101 2.68 -11.22 6.49
CA HIS A 101 3.18 -10.23 5.54
C HIS A 101 4.35 -9.41 6.10
N LEU A 102 4.21 -8.87 7.30
CA LEU A 102 5.25 -8.06 7.95
C LEU A 102 6.37 -8.92 8.51
N SER A 103 6.08 -10.09 9.07
CA SER A 103 7.10 -10.97 9.65
C SER A 103 8.09 -11.51 8.61
N LEU A 104 7.64 -11.82 7.39
CA LEU A 104 8.55 -12.19 6.30
C LEU A 104 9.46 -11.03 5.87
N ARG A 105 8.95 -9.79 5.93
CA ARG A 105 9.78 -8.60 5.65
C ARG A 105 10.82 -8.36 6.74
N ARG A 106 10.42 -8.50 8.01
CA ARG A 106 11.39 -8.45 9.15
C ARG A 106 12.47 -9.50 8.98
N LYS A 107 12.10 -10.76 8.68
CA LYS A 107 13.07 -11.83 8.46
C LYS A 107 14.09 -11.46 7.38
N ALA A 108 13.63 -10.94 6.23
CA ALA A 108 14.52 -10.51 5.15
C ALA A 108 15.43 -9.34 5.57
N ILE A 109 14.90 -8.37 6.31
CA ILE A 109 15.65 -7.20 6.82
C ILE A 109 16.73 -7.66 7.81
N ASN A 110 16.40 -8.58 8.73
CA ASN A 110 17.38 -9.10 9.71
C ASN A 110 18.49 -9.89 9.02
N GLN A 111 18.18 -10.68 7.99
CA GLN A 111 19.17 -11.42 7.20
C GLN A 111 20.07 -10.50 6.35
N LYS A 112 19.56 -9.33 5.93
CA LYS A 112 20.26 -8.37 5.08
C LYS A 112 19.97 -6.93 5.56
N PRO A 113 20.64 -6.42 6.59
CA PRO A 113 20.37 -5.08 7.15
C PRO A 113 20.56 -3.92 6.18
N SER A 114 21.30 -4.13 5.08
CA SER A 114 21.49 -3.15 4.01
C SER A 114 20.26 -2.96 3.12
N LEU A 115 19.25 -3.85 3.22
CA LEU A 115 18.02 -3.72 2.42
C LEU A 115 17.32 -2.40 2.71
N SER A 116 16.96 -1.71 1.63
CA SER A 116 16.26 -0.42 1.70
C SER A 116 14.93 -0.43 0.94
N PHE A 117 14.72 -1.39 0.04
CA PHE A 117 13.49 -1.53 -0.72
C PHE A 117 13.19 -3.02 -0.95
N LEU A 118 12.05 -3.48 -0.40
CA LEU A 118 11.52 -4.82 -0.60
C LEU A 118 10.20 -4.73 -1.38
N TYR A 119 9.96 -5.70 -2.23
CA TYR A 119 8.68 -5.90 -2.90
C TYR A 119 8.40 -7.40 -3.03
N GLY A 120 7.21 -7.79 -3.50
CA GLY A 120 6.91 -9.21 -3.55
C GLY A 120 5.84 -9.57 -4.56
N ASN A 121 5.49 -10.84 -4.57
CA ASN A 121 4.35 -11.36 -5.29
C ASN A 121 3.07 -11.11 -4.49
N PHE A 122 1.92 -11.18 -5.18
CA PHE A 122 0.59 -11.09 -4.57
C PHE A 122 -0.34 -12.17 -5.15
N LYS A 123 -1.39 -12.47 -4.42
CA LYS A 123 -2.52 -13.29 -4.89
C LYS A 123 -3.64 -12.37 -5.33
N THR A 124 -4.43 -12.82 -6.31
CA THR A 124 -5.57 -12.05 -6.80
C THR A 124 -6.87 -12.79 -6.50
N LYS A 125 -7.84 -12.10 -5.94
CA LYS A 125 -9.24 -12.53 -5.90
C LYS A 125 -10.01 -11.82 -7.00
N GLY A 126 -10.60 -12.56 -7.93
CA GLY A 126 -11.27 -12.05 -9.11
C GLY A 126 -10.42 -12.10 -10.37
N SER A 127 -10.57 -11.11 -11.27
CA SER A 127 -9.85 -11.10 -12.55
C SER A 127 -8.33 -11.14 -12.37
N GLN A 128 -7.68 -12.02 -13.14
CA GLN A 128 -6.22 -12.13 -13.22
C GLN A 128 -5.59 -11.11 -14.20
N TYR A 129 -6.41 -10.18 -14.70
CA TYR A 129 -5.98 -9.21 -15.71
C TYR A 129 -6.21 -7.79 -15.24
N VAL A 130 -5.28 -6.90 -15.58
CA VAL A 130 -5.30 -5.46 -15.30
C VAL A 130 -4.88 -4.69 -16.55
N PRO A 131 -5.27 -3.41 -16.70
CA PRO A 131 -4.82 -2.58 -17.81
C PRO A 131 -3.29 -2.49 -17.89
N ASP A 132 -2.76 -2.56 -19.11
CA ASP A 132 -1.34 -2.31 -19.36
C ASP A 132 -1.01 -0.84 -19.10
N LYS A 133 0.12 -0.57 -18.46
CA LYS A 133 0.57 0.80 -18.17
C LYS A 133 0.98 1.59 -19.42
N TYR A 134 1.30 0.91 -20.51
CA TYR A 134 1.68 1.53 -21.78
C TYR A 134 0.49 1.73 -22.72
N ASP A 135 -0.51 0.86 -22.61
CA ASP A 135 -1.75 0.91 -23.36
C ASP A 135 -2.91 0.42 -22.48
N VAL A 136 -3.61 1.35 -21.83
CA VAL A 136 -4.66 1.05 -20.87
C VAL A 136 -5.91 0.40 -21.49
N SER A 137 -6.01 0.37 -22.83
CA SER A 137 -7.06 -0.36 -23.55
C SER A 137 -6.78 -1.89 -23.61
N ARG A 138 -5.54 -2.30 -23.37
CA ARG A 138 -5.10 -3.69 -23.32
C ARG A 138 -5.08 -4.22 -21.88
N LEU A 139 -5.36 -5.50 -21.75
CA LEU A 139 -5.26 -6.20 -20.46
C LEU A 139 -4.01 -7.08 -20.47
N ILE A 140 -3.26 -7.05 -19.37
CA ILE A 140 -2.11 -7.92 -19.12
C ILE A 140 -2.35 -8.74 -17.85
N HIS A 141 -1.76 -9.93 -17.81
CA HIS A 141 -1.85 -10.79 -16.63
C HIS A 141 -1.12 -10.17 -15.44
N VAL A 142 -1.70 -10.28 -14.23
CA VAL A 142 -1.18 -9.68 -12.99
C VAL A 142 0.23 -10.12 -12.61
N SER A 143 0.70 -11.27 -13.10
CA SER A 143 2.09 -11.71 -12.89
C SER A 143 3.16 -10.81 -13.55
N LYS A 144 2.75 -9.98 -14.50
CA LYS A 144 3.62 -9.03 -15.22
C LYS A 144 3.70 -7.66 -14.57
N VAL A 145 2.94 -7.43 -13.49
CA VAL A 145 2.91 -6.14 -12.79
C VAL A 145 3.48 -6.24 -11.38
N VAL A 146 3.86 -5.11 -10.83
CA VAL A 146 4.12 -4.95 -9.41
C VAL A 146 2.91 -4.31 -8.74
N SER A 147 2.75 -4.49 -7.44
CA SER A 147 1.69 -3.83 -6.67
C SER A 147 2.29 -3.06 -5.51
N VAL A 148 1.85 -1.82 -5.34
CA VAL A 148 2.24 -0.96 -4.22
C VAL A 148 2.03 -1.64 -2.86
N GLY A 149 1.01 -2.48 -2.73
CA GLY A 149 0.70 -3.21 -1.51
C GLY A 149 1.76 -4.26 -1.12
N THR A 150 2.69 -4.57 -2.02
CA THR A 150 3.80 -5.49 -1.72
C THR A 150 5.06 -4.78 -1.24
N PHE A 151 5.11 -3.44 -1.29
CA PHE A 151 6.30 -2.64 -0.99
C PHE A 151 6.55 -2.50 0.51
N ALA A 152 7.83 -2.59 0.90
CA ALA A 152 8.34 -2.07 2.15
C ALA A 152 9.63 -1.32 1.84
N ILE A 153 9.66 -0.02 2.11
CA ILE A 153 10.74 0.88 1.69
C ILE A 153 11.23 1.62 2.92
N LYS A 154 12.56 1.73 3.12
CA LYS A 154 13.09 2.61 4.15
C LYS A 154 12.49 3.99 3.98
N ARG A 155 11.92 4.55 5.06
CA ARG A 155 11.19 5.83 5.03
C ARG A 155 12.03 6.94 4.40
N ASP A 156 13.31 7.04 4.79
CA ASP A 156 14.21 8.08 4.27
C ASP A 156 14.45 7.92 2.77
N LEU A 157 14.60 6.68 2.27
CA LEU A 157 14.69 6.41 0.83
C LEU A 157 13.41 6.83 0.11
N PHE A 158 12.23 6.51 0.67
CA PHE A 158 10.94 6.90 0.07
C PHE A 158 10.82 8.43 -0.05
N LEU A 159 11.21 9.15 1.00
CA LEU A 159 11.21 10.62 1.01
C LEU A 159 12.24 11.20 0.04
N LYS A 160 13.47 10.64 -0.01
CA LYS A 160 14.50 11.01 -0.99
C LYS A 160 14.04 10.84 -2.43
N LEU A 161 13.24 9.79 -2.71
CA LEU A 161 12.60 9.55 -4.00
C LEU A 161 11.39 10.46 -4.26
N LYS A 162 11.04 11.39 -3.34
CA LYS A 162 9.88 12.29 -3.41
C LYS A 162 8.53 11.54 -3.49
N GLY A 163 8.48 10.30 -2.98
CA GLY A 163 7.28 9.49 -2.87
C GLY A 163 6.67 9.06 -4.20
N PHE A 164 5.37 8.78 -4.20
CA PHE A 164 4.60 8.44 -5.40
C PHE A 164 4.24 9.69 -6.21
N LYS A 165 4.26 9.57 -7.54
CA LYS A 165 3.66 10.53 -8.46
C LYS A 165 2.18 10.19 -8.68
N SER A 166 1.36 11.19 -8.96
CA SER A 166 -0.06 10.99 -9.29
C SER A 166 -0.22 10.59 -10.76
N ILE A 167 0.24 9.39 -11.10
CA ILE A 167 0.18 8.80 -12.44
C ILE A 167 -0.33 7.35 -12.35
N TYR A 168 -0.83 6.82 -13.46
CA TYR A 168 -1.13 5.38 -13.52
C TYR A 168 0.17 4.57 -13.41
N SER A 169 0.13 3.46 -12.66
CA SER A 169 1.31 2.62 -12.37
C SER A 169 2.44 3.34 -11.62
N GLU A 170 2.06 4.15 -10.60
CA GLU A 170 2.97 4.87 -9.72
C GLU A 170 3.96 3.94 -8.97
N ASP A 171 3.59 2.68 -8.77
CA ASP A 171 4.46 1.63 -8.22
C ASP A 171 5.64 1.31 -9.14
N SER A 172 5.38 1.10 -10.44
CA SER A 172 6.42 0.86 -11.44
C SER A 172 7.36 2.07 -11.58
N ASP A 173 6.83 3.30 -11.55
CA ASP A 173 7.63 4.52 -11.58
C ASP A 173 8.54 4.62 -10.36
N LEU A 174 8.03 4.40 -9.14
CA LEU A 174 8.83 4.46 -7.92
C LEU A 174 9.96 3.42 -7.95
N LEU A 175 9.66 2.20 -8.37
CA LEU A 175 10.65 1.13 -8.50
C LEU A 175 11.74 1.48 -9.52
N LYS A 176 11.35 2.07 -10.67
CA LYS A 176 12.29 2.55 -11.71
C LYS A 176 13.20 3.66 -11.16
N ARG A 177 12.64 4.65 -10.45
CA ARG A 177 13.44 5.75 -9.84
C ARG A 177 14.40 5.23 -8.79
N ALA A 178 14.02 4.26 -7.97
CA ALA A 178 14.90 3.64 -7.00
C ALA A 178 16.08 2.95 -7.68
N ARG A 179 15.83 2.17 -8.74
CA ARG A 179 16.89 1.51 -9.53
C ARG A 179 17.84 2.52 -10.18
N LYS A 180 17.32 3.65 -10.69
CA LYS A 180 18.14 4.69 -11.33
C LYS A 180 19.18 5.31 -10.40
N ILE A 181 18.94 5.32 -9.09
CA ILE A 181 19.90 5.80 -8.08
C ILE A 181 20.71 4.67 -7.42
N GLY A 182 20.81 3.50 -8.08
CA GLY A 182 21.64 2.39 -7.61
C GLY A 182 21.01 1.49 -6.56
N VAL A 183 19.76 1.72 -6.14
CA VAL A 183 19.07 0.80 -5.21
C VAL A 183 18.81 -0.51 -5.92
N LYS A 184 19.09 -1.64 -5.24
CA LYS A 184 18.78 -3.00 -5.69
C LYS A 184 17.58 -3.52 -4.90
N PRO A 185 16.31 -3.38 -5.39
CA PRO A 185 15.14 -3.84 -4.67
C PRO A 185 15.16 -5.36 -4.51
N TYR A 186 14.84 -5.83 -3.30
CA TYR A 186 14.82 -7.26 -2.97
C TYR A 186 13.41 -7.82 -3.16
N LYS A 187 13.30 -8.91 -3.92
CA LYS A 187 12.00 -9.55 -4.20
C LYS A 187 11.73 -10.70 -3.23
N ILE A 188 10.68 -10.60 -2.41
CA ILE A 188 10.13 -11.69 -1.61
C ILE A 188 9.28 -12.57 -2.53
N LYS A 189 9.65 -13.86 -2.66
CA LYS A 189 8.97 -14.79 -3.57
C LYS A 189 7.58 -15.18 -3.08
N THR A 190 7.39 -15.30 -1.76
CA THR A 190 6.11 -15.67 -1.14
C THR A 190 5.08 -14.56 -1.31
N ALA A 191 3.93 -14.91 -1.90
CA ALA A 191 2.81 -13.98 -2.01
C ALA A 191 2.09 -13.85 -0.66
N THR A 192 2.06 -12.64 -0.13
CA THR A 192 1.46 -12.33 1.18
C THR A 192 0.52 -11.12 1.15
N TYR A 193 0.26 -10.58 -0.02
CA TYR A 193 -0.73 -9.56 -0.30
C TYR A 193 -1.86 -10.17 -1.13
N ILE A 194 -3.11 -9.86 -0.80
CA ILE A 194 -4.29 -10.33 -1.51
C ILE A 194 -4.97 -9.12 -2.17
N TYR A 195 -4.87 -9.08 -3.50
CA TYR A 195 -5.47 -8.07 -4.35
C TYR A 195 -6.91 -8.46 -4.73
N HIS A 196 -7.88 -7.64 -4.33
CA HIS A 196 -9.30 -7.85 -4.64
C HIS A 196 -9.69 -7.13 -5.95
N ASN A 197 -9.45 -7.77 -7.08
CA ASN A 197 -9.75 -7.20 -8.41
C ASN A 197 -11.24 -7.26 -8.78
N THR A 198 -12.14 -7.37 -7.81
CA THR A 198 -13.60 -7.35 -8.02
C THR A 198 -14.25 -6.08 -7.48
N THR A 199 -13.49 -5.21 -6.80
CA THR A 199 -14.03 -4.03 -6.11
C THR A 199 -14.67 -3.04 -7.09
N PRO A 200 -15.97 -2.74 -6.96
CA PRO A 200 -16.62 -1.70 -7.76
C PRO A 200 -15.96 -0.34 -7.51
N GLY A 201 -15.76 0.43 -8.60
CA GLY A 201 -15.20 1.79 -8.51
C GLY A 201 -13.70 1.85 -8.18
N SER A 202 -12.95 0.72 -8.28
CA SER A 202 -11.49 0.74 -8.18
C SER A 202 -10.88 1.61 -9.29
N VAL A 203 -9.72 2.22 -9.00
CA VAL A 203 -9.00 3.07 -9.97
C VAL A 203 -8.69 2.31 -11.26
N THR A 204 -8.21 1.08 -11.14
CA THR A 204 -7.90 0.19 -12.26
C THR A 204 -9.09 -0.02 -13.19
N ARG A 205 -10.29 -0.28 -12.63
CA ARG A 205 -11.52 -0.46 -13.42
C ARG A 205 -12.02 0.83 -14.05
N LYS A 206 -11.89 1.96 -13.37
CA LYS A 206 -12.27 3.27 -13.93
C LYS A 206 -11.41 3.59 -15.16
N ILE A 207 -10.09 3.43 -15.06
CA ILE A 207 -9.15 3.67 -16.16
C ILE A 207 -9.49 2.79 -17.37
N TYR A 208 -9.72 1.48 -17.17
CA TYR A 208 -10.08 0.57 -18.25
C TYR A 208 -11.41 0.93 -18.92
N LYS A 209 -12.43 1.30 -18.14
CA LYS A 209 -13.71 1.74 -18.70
C LYS A 209 -13.56 2.99 -19.55
N GLN A 210 -12.84 3.99 -19.06
CA GLN A 210 -12.61 5.25 -19.79
C GLN A 210 -11.86 5.04 -21.11
N SER A 211 -10.90 4.09 -21.16
CA SER A 211 -10.18 3.76 -22.40
C SER A 211 -11.02 3.03 -23.46
N LYS A 212 -12.21 2.53 -23.09
CA LYS A 212 -13.14 1.87 -24.04
C LYS A 212 -14.19 2.81 -24.58
N THR A 213 -14.33 4.02 -23.99
CA THR A 213 -15.32 5.04 -24.41
C THR A 213 -14.66 6.24 -25.10
N ALA A 214 -13.35 6.29 -25.16
CA ALA A 214 -12.54 7.24 -25.94
C ALA A 214 -12.10 6.62 -27.27
#